data_0c1e64c0376d977c50f0d9ab8ef4f3b4
#
_entry.id   0c1e64c0376d977c50f0d9ab8ef4f3b4
#
_cell.length_a   1.000
_cell.length_b   1.000
_cell.length_c   1.000
_cell.angle_alpha   90.00
_cell.angle_beta   90.00
_cell.angle_gamma   90.00
#
_symmetry.space_group_name_H-M   'P 1'
#
loop_
_entity.id
_entity.type
_entity.pdbx_description
1 polymer ?
#
loop_
_entity_poly.entity_id
_entity_poly.type
_entity_poly.pdbx_seq_one_letter_code
_entity_poly.pdbx_strand_id
1 'polypeptide(L)'
;YTPINMDKETGARKKYEFTLDILNNDLFPHCHYMEQKIYFLGYMTNKLLLAYFEIIKPDDRDSYINKRVDCTGTLLNNLYRNYFNKLVKDMEKQVIREINTGSWRSKDDYENIINGTNVYKIIKSTTIENGIKRALSTGDFGIKHSSSNKVGVAQVYNRLNYVSSLSHSRRISTPTDKSGKLI
;
A
#
# COMPACT_ATOMS: atom_id res chain seq x y z
N TYR A 1 -7.76 3.33 -18.79
CA TYR A 1 -8.82 4.17 -18.24
C TYR A 1 -9.73 4.68 -19.36
N THR A 2 -11.00 4.41 -19.28
CA THR A 2 -12.01 4.90 -20.20
C THR A 2 -13.09 5.59 -19.38
N PRO A 3 -13.21 6.93 -19.45
CA PRO A 3 -14.26 7.64 -18.73
C PRO A 3 -15.64 7.22 -19.27
N ILE A 4 -16.55 6.94 -18.34
CA ILE A 4 -17.93 6.52 -18.67
C ILE A 4 -18.83 7.77 -18.67
N ASN A 5 -19.75 7.87 -19.62
CA ASN A 5 -20.73 8.96 -19.73
C ASN A 5 -20.14 10.36 -19.98
N MET A 6 -19.19 10.47 -20.87
CA MET A 6 -18.60 11.75 -21.29
C MET A 6 -18.56 11.89 -22.80
N ASP A 7 -18.60 13.14 -23.27
CA ASP A 7 -18.37 13.46 -24.67
C ASP A 7 -16.98 13.02 -25.12
N LYS A 8 -16.81 12.71 -26.42
CA LYS A 8 -15.55 12.19 -26.96
C LYS A 8 -14.35 13.09 -26.67
N GLU A 9 -14.51 14.41 -26.80
CA GLU A 9 -13.43 15.39 -26.55
C GLU A 9 -13.07 15.47 -25.07
N THR A 10 -14.06 15.59 -24.19
CA THR A 10 -13.86 15.64 -22.73
C THR A 10 -13.27 14.32 -22.23
N GLY A 11 -13.71 13.20 -22.79
CA GLY A 11 -13.20 11.88 -22.47
C GLY A 11 -11.74 11.69 -22.91
N ALA A 12 -11.36 12.18 -24.09
CA ALA A 12 -9.99 12.13 -24.59
C ALA A 12 -9.06 13.01 -23.73
N ARG A 13 -9.50 14.22 -23.37
CA ARG A 13 -8.74 15.13 -22.51
C ARG A 13 -8.48 14.52 -21.14
N LYS A 14 -9.50 13.99 -20.47
CA LYS A 14 -9.35 13.33 -19.17
C LYS A 14 -8.48 12.09 -19.24
N LYS A 15 -8.56 11.31 -20.32
CA LYS A 15 -7.67 10.18 -20.53
C LYS A 15 -6.21 10.62 -20.66
N TYR A 16 -5.95 11.71 -21.37
CA TYR A 16 -4.62 12.28 -21.50
C TYR A 16 -4.08 12.82 -20.17
N GLU A 17 -4.89 13.60 -19.43
CA GLU A 17 -4.54 14.10 -18.10
C GLU A 17 -4.22 12.96 -17.13
N PHE A 18 -5.02 11.91 -17.10
CA PHE A 18 -4.78 10.72 -16.27
C PHE A 18 -3.51 9.97 -16.69
N THR A 19 -3.24 9.89 -18.00
CA THR A 19 -2.00 9.26 -18.48
C THR A 19 -0.77 10.06 -18.06
N LEU A 20 -0.83 11.39 -18.14
CA LEU A 20 0.25 12.26 -17.66
C LEU A 20 0.46 12.12 -16.15
N ASP A 21 -0.63 12.01 -15.39
CA ASP A 21 -0.55 11.81 -13.95
C ASP A 21 0.17 10.52 -13.60
N ILE A 22 -0.15 9.40 -14.27
CA ILE A 22 0.56 8.13 -14.10
C ILE A 22 2.04 8.25 -14.48
N LEU A 23 2.36 8.90 -15.61
CA LEU A 23 3.74 9.07 -16.05
C LEU A 23 4.55 9.94 -15.08
N ASN A 24 3.92 10.94 -14.49
CA ASN A 24 4.58 11.86 -13.54
C ASN A 24 4.74 11.25 -12.15
N ASN A 25 3.74 10.54 -11.65
CA ASN A 25 3.70 10.14 -10.23
C ASN A 25 4.00 8.65 -10.03
N ASP A 26 3.52 7.77 -10.93
CA ASP A 26 3.61 6.33 -10.74
C ASP A 26 4.80 5.70 -11.47
N LEU A 27 5.11 6.17 -12.69
CA LEU A 27 6.26 5.67 -13.44
C LEU A 27 7.56 6.18 -12.81
N PHE A 28 8.42 5.27 -12.38
CA PHE A 28 9.73 5.57 -11.77
C PHE A 28 9.64 6.67 -10.69
N PRO A 29 8.94 6.43 -9.56
CA PRO A 29 8.68 7.44 -8.54
C PRO A 29 9.95 7.99 -7.87
N HIS A 30 11.09 7.30 -8.02
CA HIS A 30 12.40 7.76 -7.55
C HIS A 30 13.04 8.79 -8.49
N CYS A 31 12.52 8.97 -9.69
CA CYS A 31 12.95 10.00 -10.65
C CYS A 31 12.02 11.20 -10.55
N HIS A 32 12.54 12.35 -10.14
CA HIS A 32 11.71 13.55 -9.91
C HIS A 32 11.35 14.31 -11.18
N TYR A 33 12.21 14.22 -12.21
CA TYR A 33 12.02 14.95 -13.47
C TYR A 33 11.78 14.00 -14.63
N MET A 34 10.99 14.42 -15.61
CA MET A 34 10.66 13.61 -16.80
C MET A 34 11.92 13.20 -17.58
N GLU A 35 12.90 14.10 -17.68
CA GLU A 35 14.18 13.81 -18.35
C GLU A 35 14.91 12.64 -17.67
N GLN A 36 14.94 12.61 -16.33
CA GLN A 36 15.55 11.50 -15.58
C GLN A 36 14.83 10.18 -15.87
N LYS A 37 13.51 10.20 -16.05
CA LYS A 37 12.73 9.00 -16.38
C LYS A 37 13.08 8.47 -17.77
N ILE A 38 13.27 9.37 -18.73
CA ILE A 38 13.69 9.01 -20.09
C ILE A 38 15.08 8.39 -20.08
N TYR A 39 16.05 9.01 -19.41
CA TYR A 39 17.40 8.47 -19.28
C TYR A 39 17.41 7.13 -18.56
N PHE A 40 16.62 6.99 -17.51
CA PHE A 40 16.54 5.74 -16.75
C PHE A 40 15.93 4.62 -17.59
N LEU A 41 14.90 4.90 -18.38
CA LEU A 41 14.32 3.95 -19.32
C LEU A 41 15.35 3.53 -20.40
N GLY A 42 16.07 4.50 -20.96
CA GLY A 42 17.16 4.25 -21.91
C GLY A 42 18.26 3.38 -21.30
N TYR A 43 18.65 3.64 -20.04
CA TYR A 43 19.62 2.82 -19.31
C TYR A 43 19.15 1.37 -19.13
N MET A 44 17.90 1.17 -18.72
CA MET A 44 17.32 -0.17 -18.57
C MET A 44 17.29 -0.91 -19.91
N THR A 45 16.87 -0.23 -20.99
CA THR A 45 16.84 -0.81 -22.33
C THR A 45 18.25 -1.19 -22.82
N ASN A 46 19.24 -0.32 -22.60
CA ASN A 46 20.63 -0.62 -22.94
C ASN A 46 21.17 -1.85 -22.18
N LYS A 47 20.90 -1.93 -20.88
CA LYS A 47 21.28 -3.10 -20.08
C LYS A 47 20.64 -4.39 -20.59
N LEU A 48 19.36 -4.33 -20.96
CA LEU A 48 18.64 -5.47 -21.53
C LEU A 48 19.25 -5.92 -22.86
N LEU A 49 19.56 -4.98 -23.74
CA LEU A 49 20.20 -5.28 -25.05
C LEU A 49 21.60 -5.86 -24.87
N LEU A 50 22.41 -5.32 -23.97
CA LEU A 50 23.73 -5.87 -23.67
C LEU A 50 23.66 -7.31 -23.15
N ALA A 51 22.66 -7.61 -22.31
CA ALA A 51 22.44 -8.99 -21.85
C ALA A 51 21.90 -9.89 -22.97
N TYR A 52 21.01 -9.37 -23.83
CA TYR A 52 20.47 -10.11 -24.97
C TYR A 52 21.55 -10.49 -26.00
N PHE A 53 22.49 -9.60 -26.27
CA PHE A 53 23.64 -9.86 -27.15
C PHE A 53 24.79 -10.59 -26.45
N GLU A 54 24.59 -11.09 -25.23
CA GLU A 54 25.61 -11.83 -24.46
C GLU A 54 26.91 -11.05 -24.19
N ILE A 55 26.88 -9.73 -24.30
CA ILE A 55 28.02 -8.86 -23.99
C ILE A 55 28.25 -8.83 -22.47
N ILE A 56 27.18 -8.84 -21.70
CA ILE A 56 27.19 -8.96 -20.23
C ILE A 56 26.44 -10.23 -19.81
N LYS A 57 26.91 -10.89 -18.76
CA LYS A 57 26.19 -12.02 -18.19
C LYS A 57 24.96 -11.52 -17.40
N PRO A 58 23.81 -12.20 -17.48
CA PRO A 58 22.67 -11.92 -16.62
C PRO A 58 23.06 -12.06 -15.14
N ASP A 59 22.49 -11.18 -14.32
CA ASP A 59 22.65 -11.28 -12.88
C ASP A 59 21.87 -12.49 -12.34
N ASP A 60 22.44 -13.12 -11.29
CA ASP A 60 21.74 -14.20 -10.58
C ASP A 60 20.57 -13.63 -9.76
N ARG A 61 19.34 -13.89 -10.22
CA ARG A 61 18.11 -13.45 -9.54
C ARG A 61 17.97 -14.07 -8.14
N ASP A 62 18.51 -15.22 -7.90
CA ASP A 62 18.38 -15.94 -6.62
C ASP A 62 19.44 -15.56 -5.61
N SER A 63 20.47 -14.85 -6.02
CA SER A 63 21.46 -14.31 -5.10
C SER A 63 20.85 -13.28 -4.15
N TYR A 64 21.22 -13.38 -2.86
CA TYR A 64 20.77 -12.41 -1.85
C TYR A 64 21.28 -10.97 -2.09
N ILE A 65 22.32 -10.78 -2.90
CA ILE A 65 22.76 -9.44 -3.33
C ILE A 65 21.66 -8.73 -4.11
N ASN A 66 20.88 -9.46 -4.90
CA ASN A 66 19.81 -8.95 -5.76
C ASN A 66 18.45 -8.97 -5.08
N LYS A 67 18.36 -9.47 -3.85
CA LYS A 67 17.12 -9.52 -3.07
C LYS A 67 17.05 -8.40 -2.04
N ARG A 68 15.84 -8.03 -1.69
CA ARG A 68 15.55 -7.06 -0.61
C ARG A 68 14.74 -7.77 0.46
N VAL A 69 15.01 -7.44 1.72
CA VAL A 69 14.32 -8.01 2.88
C VAL A 69 13.48 -6.93 3.52
N ASP A 70 12.18 -7.19 3.66
CA ASP A 70 11.29 -6.34 4.43
C ASP A 70 11.50 -6.61 5.93
N CYS A 71 12.06 -5.65 6.63
CA CYS A 71 12.27 -5.74 8.08
C CYS A 71 10.96 -5.48 8.83
N THR A 72 10.89 -5.94 10.06
CA THR A 72 9.72 -5.80 10.95
C THR A 72 9.22 -4.36 11.06
N GLY A 73 10.14 -3.40 11.20
CA GLY A 73 9.79 -1.98 11.30
C GLY A 73 9.06 -1.46 10.06
N THR A 74 9.51 -1.80 8.87
CA THR A 74 8.87 -1.41 7.61
C THR A 74 7.49 -2.05 7.47
N LEU A 75 7.36 -3.32 7.82
CA LEU A 75 6.09 -4.06 7.75
C LEU A 75 5.05 -3.48 8.71
N LEU A 76 5.44 -3.21 9.96
CA LEU A 76 4.56 -2.61 10.97
C LEU A 76 4.20 -1.16 10.62
N ASN A 77 5.14 -0.38 10.10
CA ASN A 77 4.86 0.98 9.64
C ASN A 77 3.83 1.01 8.52
N ASN A 78 3.98 0.14 7.52
CA ASN A 78 3.02 0.04 6.43
C ASN A 78 1.63 -0.42 6.93
N LEU A 79 1.59 -1.37 7.85
CA LEU A 79 0.35 -1.82 8.49
C LEU A 79 -0.33 -0.67 9.24
N TYR A 80 0.41 0.05 10.08
CA TYR A 80 -0.11 1.21 10.81
C TYR A 80 -0.64 2.28 9.86
N ARG A 81 0.13 2.67 8.84
CA ARG A 81 -0.26 3.65 7.83
C ARG A 81 -1.57 3.27 7.14
N ASN A 82 -1.74 2.01 6.83
CA ASN A 82 -2.94 1.50 6.19
C ASN A 82 -4.19 1.66 7.08
N TYR A 83 -4.07 1.31 8.36
CA TYR A 83 -5.17 1.48 9.31
C TYR A 83 -5.42 2.93 9.69
N PHE A 84 -4.37 3.75 9.74
CA PHE A 84 -4.50 5.19 9.92
C PHE A 84 -5.25 5.85 8.75
N ASN A 85 -4.87 5.55 7.52
CA ASN A 85 -5.59 6.04 6.34
C ASN A 85 -7.05 5.56 6.30
N LYS A 86 -7.31 4.34 6.76
CA LYS A 86 -8.68 3.85 6.91
C LYS A 86 -9.45 4.66 7.96
N LEU A 87 -8.84 4.92 9.11
CA LEU A 87 -9.45 5.76 10.16
C LEU A 87 -9.82 7.13 9.61
N VAL A 88 -8.89 7.81 8.90
CA VAL A 88 -9.13 9.14 8.29
C VAL A 88 -10.30 9.10 7.30
N LYS A 89 -10.33 8.10 6.42
CA LYS A 89 -11.45 7.92 5.46
C LYS A 89 -12.78 7.61 6.15
N ASP A 90 -12.77 6.87 7.25
CA ASP A 90 -13.99 6.57 8.03
C ASP A 90 -14.45 7.82 8.79
N MET A 91 -13.53 8.64 9.29
CA MET A 91 -13.83 9.95 9.88
C MET A 91 -14.48 10.89 8.86
N GLU A 92 -13.88 11.05 7.69
CA GLU A 92 -14.41 11.86 6.59
C GLU A 92 -15.86 11.46 6.25
N LYS A 93 -16.09 10.17 6.04
CA LYS A 93 -17.44 9.65 5.76
C LYS A 93 -18.44 9.93 6.89
N GLN A 94 -17.98 9.86 8.13
CA GLN A 94 -18.85 10.11 9.27
C GLN A 94 -19.17 11.60 9.40
N VAL A 95 -18.19 12.49 9.20
CA VAL A 95 -18.42 13.94 9.16
C VAL A 95 -19.40 14.32 8.05
N ILE A 96 -19.24 13.78 6.84
CA ILE A 96 -20.19 14.00 5.73
C ILE A 96 -21.60 13.52 6.11
N ARG A 97 -21.74 12.38 6.80
CA ARG A 97 -23.03 11.92 7.29
C ARG A 97 -23.63 12.87 8.30
N GLU A 98 -22.85 13.33 9.27
CA GLU A 98 -23.31 14.31 10.27
C GLU A 98 -23.76 15.61 9.60
N ILE A 99 -23.05 16.12 8.62
CA ILE A 99 -23.43 17.29 7.84
C ILE A 99 -24.75 17.07 7.10
N ASN A 100 -24.94 15.90 6.50
CA ASN A 100 -26.12 15.61 5.69
C ASN A 100 -27.37 15.25 6.52
N THR A 101 -27.21 14.62 7.67
CA THR A 101 -28.33 14.07 8.48
C THR A 101 -28.57 14.83 9.77
N GLY A 102 -27.62 15.65 10.21
CA GLY A 102 -27.64 16.30 11.51
C GLY A 102 -28.57 17.52 11.59
N SER A 103 -28.88 17.91 12.81
CA SER A 103 -29.66 19.09 13.18
C SER A 103 -28.98 20.44 12.85
N TRP A 104 -27.76 20.37 12.32
CA TRP A 104 -26.95 21.52 11.88
C TRP A 104 -27.52 22.28 10.68
N ARG A 105 -28.42 21.64 9.94
CA ARG A 105 -29.04 22.21 8.73
C ARG A 105 -29.70 23.57 8.89
N SER A 106 -29.99 23.96 10.12
CA SER A 106 -30.73 25.18 10.36
C SER A 106 -29.89 26.43 10.57
N LYS A 107 -28.53 26.33 10.63
CA LYS A 107 -27.76 27.48 11.14
C LYS A 107 -26.40 27.72 10.49
N ASP A 108 -25.96 27.12 9.43
CA ASP A 108 -24.63 27.30 8.83
C ASP A 108 -23.44 27.32 9.84
N ASP A 109 -23.66 26.74 11.02
CA ASP A 109 -22.75 26.75 12.15
C ASP A 109 -21.85 25.52 12.10
N TYR A 110 -20.84 25.60 11.23
CA TYR A 110 -19.88 24.52 11.01
C TYR A 110 -18.96 24.30 12.23
N GLU A 111 -18.84 25.26 13.13
CA GLU A 111 -17.99 25.15 14.32
C GLU A 111 -18.53 24.13 15.31
N ASN A 112 -19.84 23.92 15.34
CA ASN A 112 -20.51 22.98 16.25
C ASN A 112 -20.80 21.58 15.66
N ILE A 113 -20.30 21.27 14.45
CA ILE A 113 -20.48 19.95 13.84
C ILE A 113 -19.83 18.87 14.70
N ILE A 114 -18.66 19.16 15.28
CA ILE A 114 -17.94 18.24 16.16
C ILE A 114 -18.14 18.70 17.61
N ASN A 115 -18.83 17.93 18.39
CA ASN A 115 -19.08 18.19 19.81
C ASN A 115 -18.72 16.97 20.69
N GLY A 116 -18.73 17.15 21.99
CA GLY A 116 -18.39 16.09 22.95
C GLY A 116 -19.24 14.82 22.85
N THR A 117 -20.44 14.91 22.25
CA THR A 117 -21.35 13.76 22.13
C THR A 117 -21.12 12.93 20.87
N ASN A 118 -20.67 13.55 19.79
CA ASN A 118 -20.48 12.86 18.51
C ASN A 118 -19.02 12.57 18.14
N VAL A 119 -18.06 13.21 18.83
CA VAL A 119 -16.63 13.01 18.58
C VAL A 119 -16.24 11.53 18.61
N TYR A 120 -16.76 10.74 19.54
CA TYR A 120 -16.49 9.30 19.64
C TYR A 120 -17.12 8.46 18.52
N LYS A 121 -18.16 8.98 17.86
CA LYS A 121 -18.74 8.35 16.67
C LYS A 121 -17.92 8.66 15.44
N ILE A 122 -17.36 9.86 15.38
CA ILE A 122 -16.52 10.33 14.28
C ILE A 122 -15.15 9.66 14.37
N ILE A 123 -14.50 9.69 15.55
CA ILE A 123 -13.18 9.12 15.77
C ILE A 123 -13.33 7.75 16.46
N LYS A 124 -13.29 6.68 15.68
CA LYS A 124 -13.30 5.31 16.20
C LYS A 124 -11.90 4.87 16.56
N SER A 125 -11.47 5.14 17.81
CA SER A 125 -10.13 4.76 18.32
C SER A 125 -9.80 3.27 18.13
N THR A 126 -10.81 2.40 18.22
CA THR A 126 -10.67 0.95 18.07
C THR A 126 -10.30 0.47 16.66
N THR A 127 -10.38 1.34 15.63
CA THR A 127 -10.08 0.95 14.23
C THR A 127 -8.63 0.51 14.09
N ILE A 128 -7.69 1.26 14.65
CA ILE A 128 -6.26 0.94 14.57
C ILE A 128 -5.96 -0.27 15.45
N GLU A 129 -6.43 -0.26 16.69
CA GLU A 129 -6.20 -1.33 17.66
C GLU A 129 -6.67 -2.70 17.14
N ASN A 130 -7.94 -2.78 16.73
CA ASN A 130 -8.51 -4.02 16.19
C ASN A 130 -7.83 -4.46 14.91
N GLY A 131 -7.41 -3.48 14.08
CA GLY A 131 -6.67 -3.76 12.86
C GLY A 131 -5.33 -4.40 13.11
N ILE A 132 -4.54 -3.83 14.00
CA ILE A 132 -3.22 -4.36 14.38
C ILE A 132 -3.36 -5.71 15.11
N LYS A 133 -4.27 -5.84 16.07
CA LYS A 133 -4.55 -7.10 16.76
C LYS A 133 -4.90 -8.21 15.76
N ARG A 134 -5.77 -7.92 14.81
CA ARG A 134 -6.15 -8.88 13.78
C ARG A 134 -4.95 -9.29 12.92
N ALA A 135 -4.18 -8.33 12.45
CA ALA A 135 -3.02 -8.60 11.58
C ALA A 135 -1.98 -9.48 12.30
N LEU A 136 -1.68 -9.16 13.56
CA LEU A 136 -0.73 -9.93 14.36
C LEU A 136 -1.25 -11.33 14.71
N SER A 137 -2.55 -11.50 14.96
CA SER A 137 -3.12 -12.81 15.30
C SER A 137 -3.28 -13.74 14.10
N THR A 138 -3.57 -13.19 12.92
CA THR A 138 -3.77 -13.97 11.69
C THR A 138 -2.52 -14.10 10.84
N GLY A 139 -1.50 -13.26 11.08
CA GLY A 139 -0.33 -13.15 10.21
C GLY A 139 -0.58 -12.48 8.87
N ASP A 140 -1.81 -11.99 8.63
CA ASP A 140 -2.20 -11.32 7.39
C ASP A 140 -2.10 -9.79 7.55
N PHE A 141 -1.08 -9.20 6.96
CA PHE A 141 -0.84 -7.75 6.94
C PHE A 141 -1.49 -7.06 5.73
N GLY A 142 -2.18 -7.80 4.90
CA GLY A 142 -2.88 -7.27 3.73
C GLY A 142 -4.20 -6.58 4.08
N ILE A 143 -4.60 -5.59 3.27
CA ILE A 143 -5.94 -5.04 3.29
C ILE A 143 -6.82 -5.85 2.32
N LYS A 144 -8.05 -6.12 2.71
CA LYS A 144 -9.00 -7.01 2.00
C LYS A 144 -9.27 -6.70 0.53
N HIS A 145 -8.78 -5.63 -0.04
CA HIS A 145 -9.01 -5.24 -1.43
C HIS A 145 -7.75 -4.74 -2.13
N SER A 146 -6.59 -4.95 -1.55
CA SER A 146 -5.30 -4.61 -2.16
C SER A 146 -4.67 -5.85 -2.79
N SER A 147 -4.08 -5.68 -3.96
CA SER A 147 -3.30 -6.72 -4.65
C SER A 147 -2.05 -7.17 -3.88
N SER A 148 -1.63 -6.42 -2.87
CA SER A 148 -0.47 -6.73 -2.02
C SER A 148 -0.88 -7.43 -0.72
N ASN A 149 -1.43 -8.62 -0.82
CA ASN A 149 -1.72 -9.46 0.34
C ASN A 149 -0.41 -10.12 0.83
N LYS A 150 0.12 -9.64 1.93
CA LYS A 150 1.25 -10.28 2.63
C LYS A 150 0.71 -11.20 3.71
N VAL A 151 0.65 -12.49 3.43
CA VAL A 151 0.19 -13.54 4.34
C VAL A 151 1.38 -14.24 5.00
N GLY A 152 1.23 -14.69 6.24
CA GLY A 152 2.27 -15.40 6.97
C GLY A 152 3.41 -14.52 7.48
N VAL A 153 3.18 -13.20 7.57
CA VAL A 153 4.16 -12.23 8.07
C VAL A 153 4.40 -12.42 9.57
N ALA A 154 3.33 -12.51 10.37
CA ALA A 154 3.42 -12.87 11.77
C ALA A 154 3.12 -14.36 11.92
N GLN A 155 3.96 -15.06 12.69
CA GLN A 155 3.87 -16.47 12.93
C GLN A 155 3.95 -16.74 14.44
N VAL A 156 3.32 -17.83 14.88
CA VAL A 156 3.46 -18.30 16.27
C VAL A 156 4.90 -18.73 16.48
N TYR A 157 5.53 -18.20 17.52
CA TYR A 157 6.94 -18.51 17.81
C TYR A 157 7.11 -19.99 18.21
N ASN A 158 8.01 -20.66 17.54
CA ASN A 158 8.29 -22.06 17.83
C ASN A 158 9.12 -22.17 19.12
N ARG A 159 8.53 -22.78 20.16
CA ARG A 159 9.16 -22.99 21.47
C ARG A 159 9.36 -24.48 21.79
N LEU A 160 9.47 -25.33 20.76
CA LEU A 160 9.65 -26.77 20.97
C LEU A 160 10.96 -27.07 21.70
N ASN A 161 12.06 -26.47 21.25
CA ASN A 161 13.36 -26.52 21.89
C ASN A 161 14.17 -25.27 21.58
N TYR A 162 15.32 -25.10 22.22
CA TYR A 162 16.18 -23.93 22.05
C TYR A 162 16.65 -23.75 20.59
N VAL A 163 17.07 -24.83 19.94
CA VAL A 163 17.55 -24.79 18.55
C VAL A 163 16.44 -24.41 17.58
N SER A 164 15.24 -24.94 17.76
CA SER A 164 14.06 -24.59 16.96
C SER A 164 13.70 -23.11 17.11
N SER A 165 13.75 -22.58 18.33
CA SER A 165 13.48 -21.18 18.61
C SER A 165 14.51 -20.28 17.93
N LEU A 166 15.78 -20.61 18.04
CA LEU A 166 16.87 -19.87 17.41
C LEU A 166 16.74 -19.90 15.87
N SER A 167 16.52 -21.07 15.31
CA SER A 167 16.31 -21.26 13.86
C SER A 167 15.11 -20.44 13.37
N HIS A 168 14.00 -20.42 14.10
CA HIS A 168 12.82 -19.66 13.75
C HIS A 168 13.08 -18.14 13.73
N SER A 169 13.82 -17.61 14.74
CA SER A 169 14.18 -16.20 14.80
C SER A 169 15.11 -15.75 13.65
N ARG A 170 15.86 -16.65 13.07
CA ARG A 170 16.81 -16.40 11.98
C ARG A 170 16.24 -16.71 10.59
N ARG A 171 14.99 -17.11 10.52
CA ARG A 171 14.37 -17.53 9.26
C ARG A 171 14.01 -16.35 8.39
N ILE A 172 14.34 -16.44 7.11
CA ILE A 172 13.87 -15.52 6.06
C ILE A 172 12.73 -16.19 5.33
N SER A 173 11.57 -15.53 5.29
CA SER A 173 10.38 -16.04 4.61
C SER A 173 10.28 -15.45 3.20
N THR A 174 9.97 -16.32 2.23
CA THR A 174 9.66 -15.88 0.86
C THR A 174 8.17 -15.56 0.76
N PRO A 175 7.77 -14.44 0.15
CA PRO A 175 6.36 -14.11 0.03
C PRO A 175 5.64 -15.11 -0.87
N THR A 176 4.48 -15.55 -0.39
CA THR A 176 3.58 -16.43 -1.13
C THR A 176 2.22 -15.77 -1.27
N ASP A 177 1.51 -16.10 -2.33
CA ASP A 177 0.11 -15.72 -2.47
C ASP A 177 -0.79 -16.61 -1.59
N LYS A 178 -2.10 -16.33 -1.58
CA LYS A 178 -3.08 -17.14 -0.82
C LYS A 178 -3.19 -18.59 -1.32
N SER A 179 -2.75 -18.85 -2.55
CA SER A 179 -2.74 -20.20 -3.15
C SER A 179 -1.46 -20.98 -2.85
N GLY A 180 -0.52 -20.37 -2.11
CA GLY A 180 0.76 -20.98 -1.77
C GLY A 180 1.82 -20.89 -2.87
N LYS A 181 1.57 -20.17 -3.97
CA LYS A 181 2.55 -19.93 -5.02
C LYS A 181 3.54 -18.84 -4.61
N LEU A 182 4.80 -19.05 -4.94
CA LEU A 182 5.83 -18.02 -4.78
C LEU A 182 5.53 -16.81 -5.69
N ILE A 183 5.62 -15.65 -5.12
CA ILE A 183 5.47 -14.38 -5.85
C ILE A 183 6.81 -13.96 -6.45
#